data_0a55054818f1ec382536f4eabcb78ab7
#
_entry.id   0a55054818f1ec382536f4eabcb78ab7
#
_cell.length_a   1.000
_cell.length_b   1.000
_cell.length_c   1.000
_cell.angle_alpha   90.00
_cell.angle_beta   90.00
_cell.angle_gamma   90.00
#
_symmetry.space_group_name_H-M   'P 1'
#
loop_
_entity.id
_entity.type
_entity.pdbx_description
1 polymer ?
#
loop_
_entity_poly.entity_id
_entity_poly.type
_entity_poly.pdbx_seq_one_letter_code
_entity_poly.pdbx_strand_id
1 'polypeptide(L)'
;MSFLSFRYEDHSNFFSEECFKARVKENIDYLEKVQEGEEKYASFLGWHRVDEWAGEEWLKRYESLASEIRKECDTLVVIGVGGSNQAARAVYEALGKKDIEIIWAGNTLSAHSVNKLFEKLEEKKNIYINCIAKNFETLEPGIAFRALRCYLQKKYGENYNSHIIVTFTENTYSWKMAEEQGYKTLPFPINIPGRFTSLSPVCLFPLSVAGFDIRAMKRGAMEMEHKLKNSTDNPALAYATARTMLKDSGKTVELLSVFEPSLFRFEKWWKQLFGESEGKDGKGLLPMDALYSEDLHSLGQFLQDGSPSVFETFLHIKDPVASFVLGSDGVEDGFSYIEGMDFSYINNVAYEATISAHSKRFPCLIIEIKKMDEETFGSLFYFFQFACYISCLITGVNPFIQDGVEAYKNDMFRMLGKK
;
A
#
# COMPACT_ATOMS: atom_id res chain seq x y z
N MET A 1 -16.87 -13.31 -11.42
CA MET A 1 -16.39 -12.14 -12.24
C MET A 1 -15.12 -11.65 -11.59
N SER A 2 -14.08 -11.36 -12.37
CA SER A 2 -12.78 -10.90 -11.85
C SER A 2 -12.94 -9.58 -11.09
N PHE A 3 -12.44 -9.49 -9.85
CA PHE A 3 -12.46 -8.26 -9.04
C PHE A 3 -11.59 -7.14 -9.62
N LEU A 4 -10.62 -7.50 -10.49
CA LEU A 4 -9.66 -6.60 -11.09
C LEU A 4 -9.44 -6.91 -12.56
N SER A 5 -9.38 -5.86 -13.39
CA SER A 5 -8.97 -5.94 -14.79
C SER A 5 -7.95 -4.86 -15.13
N PHE A 6 -7.17 -5.11 -16.17
CA PHE A 6 -6.24 -4.16 -16.79
C PHE A 6 -6.68 -3.85 -18.20
N ARG A 7 -6.65 -2.59 -18.58
CA ARG A 7 -6.77 -2.09 -19.96
C ARG A 7 -5.94 -0.82 -20.13
N TYR A 8 -5.85 -0.31 -21.33
CA TYR A 8 -5.27 1.00 -21.61
C TYR A 8 -6.10 1.76 -22.64
N GLU A 9 -6.00 3.09 -22.60
CA GLU A 9 -6.53 4.00 -23.62
C GLU A 9 -5.37 4.76 -24.24
N ASP A 10 -5.25 4.69 -25.58
CA ASP A 10 -4.15 5.31 -26.33
C ASP A 10 -4.64 5.93 -27.62
N HIS A 11 -4.89 7.24 -27.58
CA HIS A 11 -5.18 8.04 -28.78
C HIS A 11 -3.93 8.76 -29.31
N SER A 12 -2.78 8.55 -28.69
CA SER A 12 -1.47 9.06 -29.13
C SER A 12 -0.81 8.18 -30.18
N ASN A 13 -1.38 6.99 -30.45
CA ASN A 13 -0.82 5.94 -31.30
C ASN A 13 0.58 5.45 -30.86
N PHE A 14 0.84 5.49 -29.57
CA PHE A 14 2.09 5.00 -28.98
C PHE A 14 2.17 3.47 -29.03
N PHE A 15 1.06 2.79 -28.66
CA PHE A 15 0.94 1.35 -28.79
C PHE A 15 0.14 0.98 -30.06
N SER A 16 0.75 0.26 -31.01
CA SER A 16 -0.08 -0.57 -31.87
C SER A 16 -0.47 -1.83 -31.07
N GLU A 17 -1.70 -2.30 -31.22
CA GLU A 17 -2.17 -3.51 -30.56
C GLU A 17 -1.29 -4.72 -30.86
N GLU A 18 -0.82 -4.82 -32.11
CA GLU A 18 0.09 -5.87 -32.59
C GLU A 18 1.45 -5.79 -31.87
N CYS A 19 2.05 -4.61 -31.77
CA CYS A 19 3.32 -4.40 -31.07
C CYS A 19 3.21 -4.71 -29.60
N PHE A 20 2.14 -4.28 -28.95
CA PHE A 20 1.89 -4.58 -27.53
C PHE A 20 1.74 -6.09 -27.28
N LYS A 21 0.91 -6.78 -28.10
CA LYS A 21 0.74 -8.25 -28.00
C LYS A 21 2.05 -9.00 -28.24
N ALA A 22 2.85 -8.56 -29.21
CA ALA A 22 4.17 -9.15 -29.47
C ALA A 22 5.09 -9.01 -28.25
N ARG A 23 5.14 -7.82 -27.62
CA ARG A 23 5.98 -7.57 -26.45
C ARG A 23 5.48 -8.36 -25.22
N VAL A 24 4.17 -8.50 -25.03
CA VAL A 24 3.61 -9.36 -23.97
C VAL A 24 4.07 -10.81 -24.17
N LYS A 25 4.06 -11.30 -25.42
CA LYS A 25 4.52 -12.65 -25.76
C LYS A 25 6.04 -12.83 -25.53
N GLU A 26 6.85 -11.83 -25.84
CA GLU A 26 8.29 -11.84 -25.57
C GLU A 26 8.60 -11.91 -24.06
N ASN A 27 7.72 -11.35 -23.24
CA ASN A 27 7.89 -11.31 -21.79
C ASN A 27 7.30 -12.53 -21.05
N ILE A 28 6.80 -13.56 -21.76
CA ILE A 28 6.14 -14.72 -21.15
C ILE A 28 7.09 -15.49 -20.23
N ASP A 29 8.38 -15.61 -20.58
CA ASP A 29 9.39 -16.29 -19.77
C ASP A 29 9.57 -15.63 -18.40
N TYR A 30 9.36 -14.30 -18.28
CA TYR A 30 9.41 -13.61 -17.00
C TYR A 30 8.17 -13.93 -16.16
N LEU A 31 6.99 -14.07 -16.80
CA LEU A 31 5.78 -14.50 -16.12
C LEU A 31 5.97 -15.89 -15.52
N GLU A 32 6.47 -16.85 -16.29
CA GLU A 32 6.71 -18.24 -15.86
C GLU A 32 7.64 -18.26 -14.65
N LYS A 33 8.76 -17.52 -14.69
CA LYS A 33 9.69 -17.40 -13.55
C LYS A 33 9.01 -16.84 -12.29
N VAL A 34 8.10 -15.88 -12.44
CA VAL A 34 7.38 -15.31 -11.29
C VAL A 34 6.30 -16.27 -10.80
N GLN A 35 5.61 -16.99 -11.68
CA GLN A 35 4.59 -17.98 -11.31
C GLN A 35 5.19 -19.11 -10.48
N GLU A 36 6.36 -19.61 -10.86
CA GLU A 36 7.10 -20.64 -10.15
C GLU A 36 7.78 -20.12 -8.88
N GLY A 37 8.26 -18.88 -8.91
CA GLY A 37 9.11 -18.29 -7.89
C GLY A 37 10.57 -18.72 -8.02
N GLU A 38 11.45 -17.84 -8.49
CA GLU A 38 12.86 -18.16 -8.74
C GLU A 38 13.59 -18.57 -7.46
N GLU A 39 14.32 -19.69 -7.50
CA GLU A 39 15.06 -20.25 -6.36
C GLU A 39 16.03 -19.24 -5.73
N LYS A 40 16.71 -18.43 -6.53
CA LYS A 40 17.62 -17.37 -6.04
C LYS A 40 16.94 -16.33 -5.13
N TYR A 41 15.61 -16.24 -5.17
CA TYR A 41 14.81 -15.33 -4.36
C TYR A 41 13.97 -16.04 -3.28
N ALA A 42 14.12 -17.34 -3.11
CA ALA A 42 13.31 -18.16 -2.18
C ALA A 42 13.23 -17.57 -0.77
N SER A 43 14.33 -16.96 -0.27
CA SER A 43 14.36 -16.30 1.04
C SER A 43 13.55 -15.01 1.15
N PHE A 44 12.94 -14.53 0.05
CA PHE A 44 12.12 -13.31 -0.01
C PHE A 44 10.70 -13.55 -0.49
N LEU A 45 10.33 -14.79 -0.83
CA LEU A 45 9.06 -15.14 -1.48
C LEU A 45 7.97 -15.62 -0.52
N GLY A 46 8.08 -15.36 0.79
CA GLY A 46 7.03 -15.70 1.75
C GLY A 46 5.68 -15.00 1.49
N TRP A 47 5.66 -13.91 0.73
CA TRP A 47 4.44 -13.24 0.28
C TRP A 47 3.78 -13.93 -0.93
N HIS A 48 4.55 -14.71 -1.68
CA HIS A 48 4.16 -15.30 -2.97
C HIS A 48 3.11 -16.42 -2.84
N ARG A 49 2.95 -16.99 -1.65
CA ARG A 49 1.87 -17.89 -1.27
C ARG A 49 1.05 -17.27 -0.15
N VAL A 50 -0.19 -16.93 -0.45
CA VAL A 50 -1.07 -16.24 0.50
C VAL A 50 -1.24 -17.03 1.80
N ASP A 51 -1.37 -18.37 1.72
CA ASP A 51 -1.55 -19.21 2.89
C ASP A 51 -0.34 -19.30 3.82
N GLU A 52 0.85 -18.85 3.42
CA GLU A 52 2.06 -18.95 4.25
C GLU A 52 1.95 -18.10 5.53
N TRP A 53 1.37 -16.89 5.42
CA TRP A 53 1.19 -15.96 6.55
C TRP A 53 -0.25 -15.52 6.78
N ALA A 54 -1.18 -15.89 5.89
CA ALA A 54 -2.61 -15.71 6.03
C ALA A 54 -3.37 -17.05 6.00
N GLY A 55 -2.69 -18.16 6.29
CA GLY A 55 -3.30 -19.48 6.48
C GLY A 55 -4.27 -19.51 7.66
N GLU A 56 -5.12 -20.55 7.72
CA GLU A 56 -6.19 -20.64 8.72
C GLU A 56 -5.70 -20.55 10.17
N GLU A 57 -4.56 -21.15 10.48
CA GLU A 57 -3.95 -21.09 11.82
C GLU A 57 -3.53 -19.67 12.20
N TRP A 58 -2.91 -18.96 11.23
CA TRP A 58 -2.51 -17.57 11.43
C TRP A 58 -3.70 -16.64 11.62
N LEU A 59 -4.73 -16.77 10.76
CA LEU A 59 -5.93 -15.93 10.89
C LEU A 59 -6.62 -16.16 12.24
N LYS A 60 -6.77 -17.41 12.69
CA LYS A 60 -7.30 -17.72 14.01
C LYS A 60 -6.48 -17.10 15.14
N ARG A 61 -5.14 -17.13 15.03
CA ARG A 61 -4.25 -16.51 16.01
C ARG A 61 -4.43 -14.99 16.06
N TYR A 62 -4.50 -14.34 14.89
CA TYR A 62 -4.73 -12.88 14.83
C TYR A 62 -6.10 -12.51 15.40
N GLU A 63 -7.14 -13.19 15.01
CA GLU A 63 -8.52 -12.95 15.45
C GLU A 63 -8.70 -13.20 16.96
N SER A 64 -8.10 -14.27 17.48
CA SER A 64 -8.15 -14.58 18.91
C SER A 64 -7.49 -13.49 19.74
N LEU A 65 -6.25 -13.10 19.38
CA LEU A 65 -5.53 -12.02 20.08
C LEU A 65 -6.25 -10.67 19.91
N ALA A 66 -6.75 -10.37 18.72
CA ALA A 66 -7.51 -9.16 18.45
C ALA A 66 -8.82 -9.11 19.30
N SER A 67 -9.53 -10.25 19.41
CA SER A 67 -10.74 -10.34 20.24
C SER A 67 -10.46 -10.12 21.71
N GLU A 68 -9.33 -10.62 22.23
CA GLU A 68 -8.89 -10.35 23.59
C GLU A 68 -8.66 -8.85 23.82
N ILE A 69 -7.91 -8.21 22.92
CA ILE A 69 -7.57 -6.79 23.04
C ILE A 69 -8.83 -5.91 22.94
N ARG A 70 -9.73 -6.18 22.00
CA ARG A 70 -10.97 -5.40 21.78
C ARG A 70 -11.90 -5.33 22.98
N LYS A 71 -11.79 -6.25 23.95
CA LYS A 71 -12.62 -6.21 25.17
C LYS A 71 -12.35 -4.97 26.01
N GLU A 72 -11.15 -4.44 25.95
CA GLU A 72 -10.72 -3.32 26.78
C GLU A 72 -10.23 -2.12 25.96
N CYS A 73 -9.65 -2.37 24.77
CA CYS A 73 -9.03 -1.35 23.91
C CYS A 73 -10.08 -0.43 23.27
N ASP A 74 -9.89 0.87 23.36
CA ASP A 74 -10.60 1.86 22.56
C ASP A 74 -9.72 2.46 21.45
N THR A 75 -8.41 2.41 21.63
CA THR A 75 -7.43 2.99 20.73
C THR A 75 -6.18 2.11 20.60
N LEU A 76 -5.87 1.70 19.38
CA LEU A 76 -4.63 1.00 19.03
C LEU A 76 -3.62 1.98 18.41
N VAL A 77 -2.46 2.16 19.04
CA VAL A 77 -1.35 2.91 18.43
C VAL A 77 -0.47 1.93 17.66
N VAL A 78 -0.44 2.05 16.36
CA VAL A 78 0.43 1.25 15.49
C VAL A 78 1.72 2.02 15.22
N ILE A 79 2.83 1.49 15.71
CA ILE A 79 4.16 2.06 15.56
C ILE A 79 4.88 1.34 14.42
N GLY A 80 5.23 2.07 13.37
CA GLY A 80 5.95 1.53 12.22
C GLY A 80 6.15 2.57 11.14
N VAL A 81 7.06 2.30 10.21
CA VAL A 81 7.35 3.15 9.06
C VAL A 81 7.42 2.31 7.79
N GLY A 82 7.13 2.88 6.65
CA GLY A 82 7.15 2.19 5.35
C GLY A 82 6.26 0.95 5.34
N GLY A 83 6.82 -0.19 4.96
CA GLY A 83 6.10 -1.47 4.90
C GLY A 83 5.46 -1.92 6.22
N SER A 84 5.94 -1.43 7.36
CA SER A 84 5.38 -1.76 8.67
C SER A 84 4.05 -1.05 8.98
N ASN A 85 3.60 -0.08 8.17
CA ASN A 85 2.32 0.58 8.39
C ASN A 85 1.51 0.88 7.11
N GLN A 86 2.16 1.07 5.94
CA GLN A 86 1.49 1.60 4.76
C GLN A 86 0.32 0.74 4.27
N ALA A 87 0.46 -0.59 4.25
CA ALA A 87 -0.60 -1.48 3.78
C ALA A 87 -1.84 -1.44 4.71
N ALA A 88 -1.63 -1.60 6.03
CA ALA A 88 -2.73 -1.53 7.00
C ALA A 88 -3.38 -0.14 7.00
N ARG A 89 -2.57 0.91 6.88
CA ARG A 89 -3.04 2.28 6.82
C ARG A 89 -3.85 2.56 5.56
N ALA A 90 -3.47 1.99 4.41
CA ALA A 90 -4.23 2.09 3.17
C ALA A 90 -5.65 1.54 3.32
N VAL A 91 -5.80 0.35 3.91
CA VAL A 91 -7.13 -0.24 4.15
C VAL A 91 -7.93 0.56 5.15
N TYR A 92 -7.30 0.92 6.29
CA TYR A 92 -7.97 1.65 7.37
C TYR A 92 -8.48 3.03 6.93
N GLU A 93 -7.67 3.82 6.23
CA GLU A 93 -8.07 5.16 5.79
C GLU A 93 -9.05 5.12 4.61
N ALA A 94 -8.96 4.11 3.73
CA ALA A 94 -9.88 3.97 2.61
C ALA A 94 -11.28 3.49 3.03
N LEU A 95 -11.37 2.50 3.93
CA LEU A 95 -12.64 1.92 4.34
C LEU A 95 -13.24 2.58 5.60
N GLY A 96 -12.48 3.48 6.23
CA GLY A 96 -12.90 4.20 7.42
C GLY A 96 -12.82 3.37 8.71
N LYS A 97 -13.00 4.03 9.84
CA LYS A 97 -13.00 3.40 11.17
C LYS A 97 -14.13 2.36 11.27
N LYS A 98 -13.80 1.19 11.79
CA LYS A 98 -14.77 0.15 12.19
C LYS A 98 -15.01 0.22 13.70
N ASP A 99 -14.47 -0.70 14.47
CA ASP A 99 -14.69 -0.80 15.92
C ASP A 99 -13.69 0.04 16.73
N ILE A 100 -12.40 -0.18 16.50
CA ILE A 100 -11.30 0.45 17.25
C ILE A 100 -10.62 1.53 16.42
N GLU A 101 -10.32 2.66 17.05
CA GLU A 101 -9.52 3.70 16.40
C GLU A 101 -8.06 3.28 16.29
N ILE A 102 -7.47 3.41 15.09
CA ILE A 102 -6.02 3.29 14.92
C ILE A 102 -5.38 4.67 14.85
N ILE A 103 -4.36 4.88 15.66
CA ILE A 103 -3.47 6.04 15.60
C ILE A 103 -2.09 5.57 15.11
N TRP A 104 -1.59 6.23 14.06
CA TRP A 104 -0.31 5.88 13.45
C TRP A 104 0.84 6.66 14.07
N ALA A 105 1.91 5.97 14.47
CA ALA A 105 3.09 6.55 15.09
C ALA A 105 4.39 5.96 14.53
N GLY A 106 5.54 6.57 14.85
CA GLY A 106 6.86 6.06 14.43
C GLY A 106 7.15 6.21 12.94
N ASN A 107 6.54 7.20 12.29
CA ASN A 107 6.73 7.52 10.87
C ASN A 107 7.29 8.93 10.64
N THR A 108 7.73 9.60 11.70
CA THR A 108 8.29 10.96 11.65
C THR A 108 9.21 11.19 12.85
N LEU A 109 10.17 12.10 12.69
CA LEU A 109 11.04 12.63 13.73
C LEU A 109 10.63 14.07 14.16
N SER A 110 9.48 14.55 13.68
CA SER A 110 8.97 15.88 14.02
C SER A 110 8.47 15.94 15.45
N ALA A 111 9.12 16.75 16.30
CA ALA A 111 8.70 16.99 17.67
C ALA A 111 7.26 17.54 17.75
N HIS A 112 6.86 18.41 16.80
CA HIS A 112 5.49 18.92 16.70
C HIS A 112 4.46 17.79 16.50
N SER A 113 4.74 16.87 15.58
CA SER A 113 3.84 15.72 15.32
C SER A 113 3.78 14.77 16.51
N VAL A 114 4.91 14.57 17.22
CA VAL A 114 4.95 13.74 18.43
C VAL A 114 4.15 14.38 19.56
N ASN A 115 4.27 15.70 19.78
CA ASN A 115 3.49 16.40 20.80
C ASN A 115 1.98 16.29 20.51
N LYS A 116 1.55 16.52 19.26
CA LYS A 116 0.14 16.30 18.85
C LYS A 116 -0.35 14.87 19.07
N LEU A 117 0.52 13.88 18.84
CA LEU A 117 0.19 12.49 19.17
C LEU A 117 -0.13 12.34 20.66
N PHE A 118 0.72 12.84 21.55
CA PHE A 118 0.50 12.74 22.98
C PHE A 118 -0.75 13.52 23.43
N GLU A 119 -0.97 14.74 22.94
CA GLU A 119 -2.20 15.51 23.19
C GLU A 119 -3.45 14.67 22.85
N LYS A 120 -3.46 14.03 21.68
CA LYS A 120 -4.57 13.14 21.27
C LYS A 120 -4.71 11.92 22.20
N LEU A 121 -3.61 11.35 22.70
CA LEU A 121 -3.64 10.20 23.59
C LEU A 121 -4.13 10.52 25.01
N GLU A 122 -3.99 11.76 25.48
CA GLU A 122 -4.55 12.18 26.78
C GLU A 122 -6.08 12.07 26.80
N GLU A 123 -6.74 12.21 25.66
CA GLU A 123 -8.20 12.08 25.53
C GLU A 123 -8.69 10.61 25.51
N LYS A 124 -7.75 9.62 25.41
CA LYS A 124 -8.07 8.20 25.27
C LYS A 124 -7.98 7.48 26.61
N LYS A 125 -8.89 6.54 26.84
CA LYS A 125 -8.97 5.80 28.11
C LYS A 125 -8.08 4.56 28.09
N ASN A 126 -8.28 3.69 27.11
CA ASN A 126 -7.68 2.36 27.03
C ASN A 126 -6.85 2.22 25.76
N ILE A 127 -5.57 2.56 25.88
CA ILE A 127 -4.62 2.59 24.78
C ILE A 127 -3.83 1.28 24.76
N TYR A 128 -3.78 0.65 23.60
CA TYR A 128 -2.86 -0.45 23.29
C TYR A 128 -1.85 -0.02 22.24
N ILE A 129 -0.67 -0.63 22.25
CA ILE A 129 0.38 -0.37 21.25
C ILE A 129 0.66 -1.66 20.48
N ASN A 130 0.73 -1.58 19.16
CA ASN A 130 1.38 -2.60 18.33
C ASN A 130 2.63 -1.99 17.69
N CYS A 131 3.81 -2.37 18.20
CA CYS A 131 5.09 -1.96 17.63
C CYS A 131 5.55 -2.98 16.60
N ILE A 132 5.76 -2.52 15.36
CA ILE A 132 6.08 -3.37 14.21
C ILE A 132 7.46 -3.03 13.68
N ALA A 133 8.42 -3.94 13.78
CA ALA A 133 9.78 -3.75 13.30
C ALA A 133 10.45 -5.06 12.89
N LYS A 134 11.08 -5.09 11.71
CA LYS A 134 11.79 -6.29 11.21
C LYS A 134 13.02 -6.57 12.07
N ASN A 135 13.90 -5.60 12.23
CA ASN A 135 15.17 -5.72 12.98
C ASN A 135 15.37 -4.64 14.06
N PHE A 136 14.38 -3.79 14.29
CA PHE A 136 14.37 -2.72 15.29
C PHE A 136 15.58 -1.74 15.24
N GLU A 137 16.15 -1.58 14.05
CA GLU A 137 17.27 -0.65 13.82
C GLU A 137 16.83 0.69 13.22
N THR A 138 15.59 0.78 12.76
CA THR A 138 15.03 2.02 12.20
C THR A 138 14.75 3.00 13.32
N LEU A 139 15.26 4.21 13.17
CA LEU A 139 15.28 5.23 14.23
C LEU A 139 13.87 5.68 14.62
N GLU A 140 13.01 5.99 13.64
CA GLU A 140 11.68 6.57 13.85
C GLU A 140 10.78 5.67 14.73
N PRO A 141 10.55 4.39 14.40
CA PRO A 141 9.75 3.51 15.25
C PRO A 141 10.45 3.19 16.58
N GLY A 142 11.77 3.11 16.62
CA GLY A 142 12.54 2.87 17.85
C GLY A 142 12.36 3.97 18.89
N ILE A 143 12.47 5.23 18.47
CA ILE A 143 12.27 6.40 19.36
C ILE A 143 10.80 6.50 19.78
N ALA A 144 9.87 6.37 18.84
CA ALA A 144 8.44 6.42 19.13
C ALA A 144 8.03 5.34 20.13
N PHE A 145 8.52 4.12 19.97
CA PHE A 145 8.23 3.02 20.89
C PHE A 145 8.77 3.31 22.31
N ARG A 146 9.99 3.87 22.42
CA ARG A 146 10.55 4.27 23.72
C ARG A 146 9.68 5.35 24.39
N ALA A 147 9.33 6.40 23.65
CA ALA A 147 8.51 7.50 24.17
C ALA A 147 7.11 7.00 24.62
N LEU A 148 6.47 6.16 23.82
CA LEU A 148 5.15 5.60 24.11
C LEU A 148 5.19 4.59 25.27
N ARG A 149 6.25 3.81 25.43
CA ARG A 149 6.42 2.97 26.64
C ARG A 149 6.49 3.82 27.90
N CYS A 150 7.29 4.90 27.91
CA CYS A 150 7.35 5.81 29.03
C CYS A 150 5.97 6.45 29.34
N TYR A 151 5.19 6.76 28.31
CA TYR A 151 3.83 7.26 28.47
C TYR A 151 2.90 6.21 29.11
N LEU A 152 2.91 4.97 28.61
CA LEU A 152 2.10 3.89 29.18
C LEU A 152 2.50 3.56 30.62
N GLN A 153 3.78 3.59 30.98
CA GLN A 153 4.26 3.42 32.34
C GLN A 153 3.66 4.46 33.30
N LYS A 154 3.61 5.73 32.86
CA LYS A 154 2.98 6.80 33.65
C LYS A 154 1.47 6.62 33.77
N LYS A 155 0.80 6.14 32.72
CA LYS A 155 -0.65 6.00 32.66
C LYS A 155 -1.16 4.76 33.42
N TYR A 156 -0.48 3.61 33.28
CA TYR A 156 -0.95 2.30 33.77
C TYR A 156 -0.07 1.69 34.87
N GLY A 157 1.00 2.37 35.30
CA GLY A 157 1.90 1.88 36.34
C GLY A 157 2.54 0.54 35.99
N GLU A 158 2.54 -0.39 36.92
CA GLU A 158 3.16 -1.72 36.72
C GLU A 158 2.46 -2.60 35.69
N ASN A 159 1.21 -2.30 35.34
CA ASN A 159 0.44 -3.08 34.35
C ASN A 159 0.65 -2.64 32.89
N TYR A 160 1.52 -1.68 32.61
CA TYR A 160 1.70 -1.12 31.26
C TYR A 160 2.11 -2.17 30.22
N ASN A 161 2.79 -3.24 30.62
CA ASN A 161 3.27 -4.30 29.73
C ASN A 161 2.12 -5.05 29.03
N SER A 162 0.99 -5.24 29.72
CA SER A 162 -0.20 -5.89 29.16
C SER A 162 -0.83 -5.13 27.99
N HIS A 163 -0.54 -3.84 27.85
CA HIS A 163 -1.01 -2.96 26.79
C HIS A 163 -0.09 -2.94 25.56
N ILE A 164 0.96 -3.76 25.55
CA ILE A 164 1.96 -3.77 24.48
C ILE A 164 1.93 -5.09 23.72
N ILE A 165 1.75 -4.99 22.42
CA ILE A 165 1.95 -6.05 21.44
C ILE A 165 3.14 -5.65 20.56
N VAL A 166 3.99 -6.58 20.21
CA VAL A 166 5.06 -6.36 19.26
C VAL A 166 4.96 -7.35 18.10
N THR A 167 5.28 -6.87 16.91
CA THR A 167 5.46 -7.70 15.72
C THR A 167 6.91 -7.59 15.30
N PHE A 168 7.76 -8.47 15.82
CA PHE A 168 9.20 -8.46 15.65
C PHE A 168 9.71 -9.76 15.02
N THR A 169 10.90 -9.73 14.40
CA THR A 169 11.55 -10.94 13.92
C THR A 169 12.00 -11.80 15.08
N GLU A 170 11.59 -13.08 15.05
CA GLU A 170 11.95 -14.08 16.06
C GLU A 170 13.47 -14.25 16.21
N ASN A 171 13.91 -14.65 17.38
CA ASN A 171 15.30 -14.88 17.75
C ASN A 171 16.25 -13.66 17.66
N THR A 172 15.71 -12.46 17.48
CA THR A 172 16.47 -11.19 17.54
C THR A 172 16.59 -10.67 18.98
N TYR A 173 17.48 -9.70 19.19
CA TYR A 173 17.58 -8.99 20.47
C TYR A 173 16.24 -8.35 20.90
N SER A 174 15.54 -7.73 19.95
CA SER A 174 14.23 -7.09 20.21
C SER A 174 13.15 -8.10 20.57
N TRP A 175 13.16 -9.28 20.00
CA TRP A 175 12.25 -10.37 20.36
C TRP A 175 12.49 -10.84 21.80
N LYS A 176 13.75 -11.13 22.15
CA LYS A 176 14.13 -11.54 23.53
C LYS A 176 13.75 -10.47 24.56
N MET A 177 14.04 -9.21 24.26
CA MET A 177 13.63 -8.10 25.11
C MET A 177 12.11 -8.07 25.31
N ALA A 178 11.32 -8.32 24.29
CA ALA A 178 9.86 -8.35 24.39
C ALA A 178 9.35 -9.49 25.27
N GLU A 179 9.96 -10.68 25.16
CA GLU A 179 9.65 -11.83 26.04
C GLU A 179 10.02 -11.54 27.50
N GLU A 180 11.20 -10.98 27.76
CA GLU A 180 11.66 -10.59 29.10
C GLU A 180 10.75 -9.53 29.74
N GLN A 181 10.18 -8.63 28.93
CA GLN A 181 9.24 -7.61 29.39
C GLN A 181 7.79 -8.13 29.49
N GLY A 182 7.51 -9.36 29.06
CA GLY A 182 6.16 -9.93 29.09
C GLY A 182 5.19 -9.34 28.06
N TYR A 183 5.69 -8.76 26.95
CA TYR A 183 4.84 -8.26 25.89
C TYR A 183 4.21 -9.39 25.10
N LYS A 184 3.00 -9.18 24.56
CA LYS A 184 2.42 -10.10 23.59
C LYS A 184 3.19 -10.02 22.27
N THR A 185 3.54 -11.17 21.69
CA THR A 185 4.42 -11.24 20.51
C THR A 185 3.73 -11.85 19.31
N LEU A 186 3.97 -11.27 18.14
CA LEU A 186 3.69 -11.83 16.83
C LEU A 186 4.98 -11.81 15.98
N PRO A 187 5.25 -12.84 15.17
CA PRO A 187 6.44 -12.87 14.35
C PRO A 187 6.35 -11.89 13.18
N PHE A 188 7.40 -11.11 12.96
CA PHE A 188 7.60 -10.42 11.68
C PHE A 188 8.20 -11.42 10.68
N PRO A 189 7.59 -11.65 9.51
CA PRO A 189 8.09 -12.61 8.53
C PRO A 189 9.51 -12.31 8.06
N ILE A 190 10.45 -13.19 8.35
CA ILE A 190 11.85 -13.00 7.92
C ILE A 190 12.02 -13.13 6.41
N ASN A 191 11.19 -13.95 5.78
CA ASN A 191 11.18 -14.28 4.35
C ASN A 191 10.29 -13.35 3.52
N ILE A 192 9.90 -12.18 4.07
CA ILE A 192 9.17 -11.15 3.34
C ILE A 192 9.91 -9.81 3.47
N PRO A 193 10.23 -9.13 2.35
CA PRO A 193 10.70 -7.75 2.40
C PRO A 193 9.60 -6.83 2.96
N GLY A 194 9.97 -5.76 3.69
CA GLY A 194 9.03 -4.89 4.39
C GLY A 194 7.85 -4.39 3.51
N ARG A 195 8.14 -3.96 2.28
CA ARG A 195 7.12 -3.44 1.34
C ARG A 195 6.18 -4.51 0.75
N PHE A 196 6.45 -5.81 1.00
CA PHE A 196 5.62 -6.94 0.57
C PHE A 196 4.78 -7.57 1.70
N THR A 197 4.73 -6.96 2.89
CA THR A 197 4.09 -7.55 4.09
C THR A 197 2.58 -7.36 4.19
N SER A 198 1.89 -6.95 3.12
CA SER A 198 0.46 -6.61 3.12
C SER A 198 -0.47 -7.77 3.50
N LEU A 199 -0.06 -9.02 3.31
CA LEU A 199 -0.84 -10.22 3.65
C LEU A 199 -0.12 -11.04 4.73
N SER A 200 0.31 -10.37 5.80
CA SER A 200 1.07 -10.94 6.91
C SER A 200 0.62 -10.33 8.25
N PRO A 201 1.14 -10.80 9.41
CA PRO A 201 0.78 -10.22 10.71
C PRO A 201 1.01 -8.71 10.79
N VAL A 202 1.94 -8.18 9.99
CA VAL A 202 2.26 -6.74 9.92
C VAL A 202 1.05 -5.88 9.53
N CYS A 203 0.22 -6.39 8.63
CA CYS A 203 -0.98 -5.69 8.14
C CYS A 203 -2.26 -6.28 8.73
N LEU A 204 -2.39 -7.62 8.71
CA LEU A 204 -3.64 -8.29 9.06
C LEU A 204 -3.99 -8.17 10.55
N PHE A 205 -2.99 -8.21 11.44
CA PHE A 205 -3.26 -8.14 12.87
C PHE A 205 -3.83 -6.77 13.33
N PRO A 206 -3.21 -5.61 13.03
CA PRO A 206 -3.79 -4.34 13.42
C PRO A 206 -5.16 -4.09 12.80
N LEU A 207 -5.40 -4.55 11.56
CA LEU A 207 -6.72 -4.49 10.93
C LEU A 207 -7.74 -5.40 11.64
N SER A 208 -7.34 -6.60 12.05
CA SER A 208 -8.21 -7.49 12.86
C SER A 208 -8.59 -6.84 14.19
N VAL A 209 -7.66 -6.16 14.87
CA VAL A 209 -7.97 -5.39 16.10
C VAL A 209 -8.95 -4.26 15.79
N ALA A 210 -8.81 -3.57 14.67
CA ALA A 210 -9.72 -2.50 14.27
C ALA A 210 -11.11 -2.97 13.80
N GLY A 211 -11.33 -4.28 13.63
CA GLY A 211 -12.63 -4.86 13.26
C GLY A 211 -12.83 -5.10 11.76
N PHE A 212 -11.75 -5.07 10.96
CA PHE A 212 -11.82 -5.40 9.53
C PHE A 212 -11.87 -6.92 9.28
N ASP A 213 -12.55 -7.32 8.21
CA ASP A 213 -12.62 -8.73 7.78
C ASP A 213 -11.33 -9.14 7.06
N ILE A 214 -10.34 -9.60 7.84
CA ILE A 214 -9.06 -10.10 7.30
C ILE A 214 -9.22 -11.41 6.51
N ARG A 215 -10.33 -12.14 6.71
CA ARG A 215 -10.66 -13.32 5.91
C ARG A 215 -11.15 -12.94 4.52
N ALA A 216 -11.89 -11.83 4.39
CA ALA A 216 -12.21 -11.26 3.08
C ALA A 216 -10.94 -10.83 2.34
N MET A 217 -10.00 -10.15 3.01
CA MET A 217 -8.70 -9.82 2.40
C MET A 217 -7.98 -11.07 1.89
N LYS A 218 -7.94 -12.14 2.70
CA LYS A 218 -7.37 -13.43 2.27
C LYS A 218 -8.07 -13.96 1.02
N ARG A 219 -9.42 -14.02 1.01
CA ARG A 219 -10.18 -14.54 -0.14
C ARG A 219 -9.83 -13.82 -1.44
N GLY A 220 -9.82 -12.48 -1.42
CA GLY A 220 -9.47 -11.70 -2.60
C GLY A 220 -8.03 -11.91 -3.06
N ALA A 221 -7.08 -12.01 -2.11
CA ALA A 221 -5.69 -12.30 -2.42
C ALA A 221 -5.50 -13.69 -3.02
N MET A 222 -6.16 -14.73 -2.49
CA MET A 222 -6.09 -16.10 -3.01
C MET A 222 -6.71 -16.23 -4.41
N GLU A 223 -7.83 -15.56 -4.65
CA GLU A 223 -8.42 -15.52 -6.00
C GLU A 223 -7.46 -14.88 -6.99
N MET A 224 -6.82 -13.79 -6.61
CA MET A 224 -5.81 -13.13 -7.45
C MET A 224 -4.56 -13.99 -7.61
N GLU A 225 -4.05 -14.63 -6.55
CA GLU A 225 -2.96 -15.60 -6.62
C GLU A 225 -3.26 -16.70 -7.65
N HIS A 226 -4.43 -17.33 -7.53
CA HIS A 226 -4.84 -18.39 -8.44
C HIS A 226 -4.90 -17.89 -9.89
N LYS A 227 -5.50 -16.72 -10.13
CA LYS A 227 -5.62 -16.12 -11.47
C LYS A 227 -4.25 -15.85 -12.07
N LEU A 228 -3.35 -15.20 -11.32
CA LEU A 228 -2.04 -14.77 -11.85
C LEU A 228 -1.06 -15.94 -12.02
N LYS A 229 -1.14 -16.96 -11.17
CA LYS A 229 -0.26 -18.14 -11.26
C LYS A 229 -0.69 -19.14 -12.32
N ASN A 230 -1.96 -19.15 -12.74
CA ASN A 230 -2.49 -20.19 -13.63
C ASN A 230 -2.93 -19.67 -15.02
N SER A 231 -2.74 -18.40 -15.32
CA SER A 231 -3.18 -17.80 -16.59
C SER A 231 -2.03 -17.20 -17.38
N THR A 232 -1.97 -17.48 -18.68
CA THR A 232 -1.10 -16.81 -19.63
C THR A 232 -1.70 -15.49 -20.12
N ASP A 233 -3.04 -15.34 -20.13
CA ASP A 233 -3.74 -14.06 -20.27
C ASP A 233 -3.71 -13.33 -18.92
N ASN A 234 -2.57 -12.74 -18.60
CA ASN A 234 -2.21 -12.30 -17.28
C ASN A 234 -2.19 -10.76 -17.21
N PRO A 235 -3.11 -10.14 -16.45
CA PRO A 235 -3.19 -8.68 -16.37
C PRO A 235 -1.97 -8.05 -15.71
N ALA A 236 -1.25 -8.76 -14.81
CA ALA A 236 -0.03 -8.27 -14.22
C ALA A 236 1.14 -8.24 -15.21
N LEU A 237 1.24 -9.26 -16.09
CA LEU A 237 2.20 -9.26 -17.20
C LEU A 237 1.90 -8.13 -18.18
N ALA A 238 0.62 -7.95 -18.55
CA ALA A 238 0.20 -6.90 -19.47
C ALA A 238 0.55 -5.50 -18.91
N TYR A 239 0.23 -5.25 -17.64
CA TYR A 239 0.57 -4.00 -16.97
C TYR A 239 2.10 -3.79 -16.88
N ALA A 240 2.86 -4.79 -16.43
CA ALA A 240 4.32 -4.70 -16.35
C ALA A 240 4.96 -4.46 -17.72
N THR A 241 4.43 -5.10 -18.76
CA THR A 241 4.90 -4.92 -20.15
C THR A 241 4.62 -3.49 -20.65
N ALA A 242 3.40 -2.97 -20.45
CA ALA A 242 3.05 -1.60 -20.84
C ALA A 242 3.98 -0.57 -20.17
N ARG A 243 4.21 -0.70 -18.86
CA ARG A 243 5.13 0.15 -18.09
C ARG A 243 6.56 0.14 -18.65
N THR A 244 7.08 -1.06 -18.94
CA THR A 244 8.45 -1.20 -19.46
C THR A 244 8.57 -0.68 -20.90
N MET A 245 7.56 -0.83 -21.76
CA MET A 245 7.54 -0.22 -23.08
C MET A 245 7.56 1.32 -23.00
N LEU A 246 6.78 1.91 -22.10
CA LEU A 246 6.76 3.35 -21.85
C LEU A 246 8.13 3.84 -21.33
N LYS A 247 8.72 3.12 -20.38
CA LYS A 247 10.09 3.39 -19.91
C LYS A 247 11.12 3.36 -21.04
N ASP A 248 11.09 2.33 -21.87
CA ASP A 248 12.02 2.16 -23.00
C ASP A 248 11.86 3.27 -24.05
N SER A 249 10.69 3.92 -24.12
CA SER A 249 10.45 5.09 -24.96
C SER A 249 10.93 6.41 -24.38
N GLY A 250 11.51 6.39 -23.17
CA GLY A 250 12.04 7.58 -22.50
C GLY A 250 11.12 8.18 -21.44
N LYS A 251 9.98 7.54 -21.11
CA LYS A 251 9.21 7.92 -19.91
C LYS A 251 10.01 7.57 -18.66
N THR A 252 10.05 8.49 -17.70
CA THR A 252 10.82 8.34 -16.45
C THR A 252 9.97 8.38 -15.21
N VAL A 253 8.72 8.83 -15.32
CA VAL A 253 7.78 8.98 -14.21
C VAL A 253 6.49 8.26 -14.53
N GLU A 254 6.05 7.42 -13.62
CA GLU A 254 4.70 6.86 -13.60
C GLU A 254 3.88 7.54 -12.51
N LEU A 255 2.76 8.11 -12.89
CA LEU A 255 1.82 8.77 -11.99
C LEU A 255 0.63 7.83 -11.75
N LEU A 256 0.49 7.32 -10.52
CA LEU A 256 -0.74 6.62 -10.11
C LEU A 256 -1.78 7.68 -9.77
N SER A 257 -2.92 7.66 -10.47
CA SER A 257 -3.95 8.67 -10.37
C SER A 257 -5.28 8.05 -9.92
N VAL A 258 -5.92 8.64 -8.92
CA VAL A 258 -7.20 8.19 -8.37
C VAL A 258 -8.20 9.34 -8.29
N PHE A 259 -9.48 9.04 -8.56
CA PHE A 259 -10.62 9.97 -8.39
C PHE A 259 -11.37 9.74 -7.06
N GLU A 260 -10.86 8.85 -6.20
CA GLU A 260 -11.37 8.61 -4.86
C GLU A 260 -10.28 8.94 -3.83
N PRO A 261 -10.37 10.10 -3.15
CA PRO A 261 -9.32 10.60 -2.25
C PRO A 261 -8.98 9.66 -1.09
N SER A 262 -9.90 8.79 -0.68
CA SER A 262 -9.66 7.80 0.38
C SER A 262 -8.58 6.78 0.00
N LEU A 263 -8.25 6.64 -1.28
CA LEU A 263 -7.14 5.79 -1.77
C LEU A 263 -5.74 6.41 -1.63
N PHE A 264 -5.61 7.64 -1.12
CA PHE A 264 -4.32 8.32 -0.95
C PHE A 264 -3.25 7.46 -0.25
N ARG A 265 -3.62 6.69 0.78
CA ARG A 265 -2.64 5.83 1.47
C ARG A 265 -2.30 4.57 0.69
N PHE A 266 -3.19 4.10 -0.17
CA PHE A 266 -2.87 3.03 -1.11
C PHE A 266 -1.81 3.48 -2.12
N GLU A 267 -1.90 4.69 -2.64
CA GLU A 267 -0.88 5.28 -3.51
C GLU A 267 0.49 5.36 -2.82
N LYS A 268 0.55 5.70 -1.52
CA LYS A 268 1.81 5.73 -0.75
C LYS A 268 2.41 4.32 -0.59
N TRP A 269 1.59 3.29 -0.37
CA TRP A 269 2.03 1.90 -0.36
C TRP A 269 2.57 1.48 -1.74
N TRP A 270 1.83 1.76 -2.80
CA TRP A 270 2.23 1.47 -4.18
C TRP A 270 3.55 2.17 -4.55
N LYS A 271 3.69 3.44 -4.18
CA LYS A 271 4.92 4.22 -4.37
C LYS A 271 6.13 3.54 -3.74
N GLN A 272 6.01 3.08 -2.49
CA GLN A 272 7.10 2.36 -1.83
C GLN A 272 7.38 1.02 -2.51
N LEU A 273 6.34 0.27 -2.88
CA LEU A 273 6.49 -1.01 -3.53
C LEU A 273 7.34 -0.90 -4.80
N PHE A 274 6.97 -0.03 -5.72
CA PHE A 274 7.69 0.14 -6.99
C PHE A 274 9.01 0.90 -6.81
N GLY A 275 9.03 1.98 -6.06
CA GLY A 275 10.22 2.82 -5.89
C GLY A 275 11.42 2.06 -5.30
N GLU A 276 11.21 1.30 -4.22
CA GLU A 276 12.27 0.50 -3.60
C GLU A 276 12.59 -0.78 -4.38
N SER A 277 11.66 -1.30 -5.18
CA SER A 277 11.89 -2.53 -5.93
C SER A 277 12.58 -2.29 -7.27
N GLU A 278 12.21 -1.26 -8.01
CA GLU A 278 12.72 -0.96 -9.36
C GLU A 278 13.86 0.05 -9.39
N GLY A 279 13.89 1.01 -8.46
CA GLY A 279 14.85 2.12 -8.46
C GLY A 279 16.28 1.71 -8.12
N LYS A 280 16.94 0.96 -8.99
CA LYS A 280 18.28 0.41 -8.84
C LYS A 280 19.09 0.49 -10.13
N ASP A 281 20.41 0.52 -10.03
CA ASP A 281 21.33 0.45 -11.17
C ASP A 281 21.07 1.55 -12.23
N GLY A 282 20.57 2.71 -11.82
CA GLY A 282 20.15 3.78 -12.74
C GLY A 282 18.91 3.47 -13.56
N LYS A 283 18.14 2.45 -13.17
CA LYS A 283 16.93 1.97 -13.84
C LYS A 283 15.68 2.26 -13.00
N GLY A 284 14.54 1.84 -13.53
CA GLY A 284 13.22 1.99 -12.90
C GLY A 284 12.51 3.27 -13.33
N LEU A 285 11.22 3.32 -13.01
CA LEU A 285 10.38 4.50 -13.13
C LEU A 285 10.27 5.18 -11.77
N LEU A 286 10.24 6.51 -11.72
CA LEU A 286 9.91 7.23 -10.49
C LEU A 286 8.40 7.15 -10.25
N PRO A 287 7.94 6.43 -9.21
CA PRO A 287 6.51 6.35 -8.92
C PRO A 287 6.05 7.62 -8.19
N MET A 288 5.06 8.29 -8.75
CA MET A 288 4.40 9.46 -8.18
C MET A 288 2.90 9.21 -8.01
N ASP A 289 2.22 10.03 -7.28
CA ASP A 289 0.79 9.92 -6.98
C ASP A 289 0.05 11.23 -7.30
N ALA A 290 -1.22 11.12 -7.72
CA ALA A 290 -2.11 12.25 -7.92
C ALA A 290 -3.54 11.98 -7.47
N LEU A 291 -4.08 12.88 -6.67
CA LEU A 291 -5.48 12.86 -6.22
C LEU A 291 -6.32 13.77 -7.11
N TYR A 292 -7.09 13.18 -8.00
CA TYR A 292 -8.00 13.92 -8.85
C TYR A 292 -9.38 14.07 -8.18
N SER A 293 -10.11 15.12 -8.44
CA SER A 293 -9.88 16.25 -9.38
C SER A 293 -8.92 17.35 -8.90
N GLU A 294 -8.51 17.36 -7.60
CA GLU A 294 -7.69 18.46 -7.06
C GLU A 294 -6.37 18.65 -7.84
N ASP A 295 -5.62 17.58 -8.08
CA ASP A 295 -4.35 17.65 -8.78
C ASP A 295 -4.46 17.92 -10.30
N LEU A 296 -5.64 17.89 -10.88
CA LEU A 296 -5.83 18.45 -12.24
C LEU A 296 -5.57 19.96 -12.27
N HIS A 297 -5.79 20.64 -11.15
CA HIS A 297 -5.53 22.09 -11.01
C HIS A 297 -4.08 22.42 -10.66
N SER A 298 -3.25 21.40 -10.38
CA SER A 298 -1.81 21.56 -10.11
C SER A 298 -0.94 20.94 -11.21
N LEU A 299 -1.27 19.74 -11.68
CA LEU A 299 -0.47 18.95 -12.62
C LEU A 299 -1.06 18.95 -14.05
N GLY A 300 -2.34 19.24 -14.25
CA GLY A 300 -3.02 19.11 -15.53
C GLY A 300 -2.34 19.84 -16.67
N GLN A 301 -1.86 21.07 -16.47
CA GLN A 301 -1.12 21.82 -17.48
C GLN A 301 0.18 21.10 -17.88
N PHE A 302 0.93 20.61 -16.89
CA PHE A 302 2.19 19.90 -17.16
C PHE A 302 1.96 18.58 -17.93
N LEU A 303 0.93 17.83 -17.55
CA LEU A 303 0.57 16.57 -18.21
C LEU A 303 0.15 16.79 -19.67
N GLN A 304 -0.55 17.88 -19.95
CA GLN A 304 -1.00 18.20 -21.30
C GLN A 304 0.07 18.84 -22.19
N ASP A 305 1.00 19.63 -21.65
CA ASP A 305 1.88 20.48 -22.47
C ASP A 305 3.34 20.56 -21.95
N GLY A 306 3.64 19.91 -20.81
CA GLY A 306 4.98 19.85 -20.23
C GLY A 306 5.92 18.86 -20.95
N SER A 307 7.08 18.56 -20.36
CA SER A 307 8.01 17.58 -20.91
C SER A 307 7.37 16.17 -20.98
N PRO A 308 7.65 15.38 -22.01
CA PRO A 308 6.98 14.10 -22.27
C PRO A 308 7.53 12.95 -21.40
N SER A 309 7.97 13.24 -20.18
CA SER A 309 8.62 12.28 -19.27
C SER A 309 7.66 11.45 -18.43
N VAL A 310 6.39 11.84 -18.37
CA VAL A 310 5.36 11.24 -17.51
C VAL A 310 4.39 10.38 -18.34
N PHE A 311 3.84 9.35 -17.74
CA PHE A 311 2.60 8.68 -18.13
C PHE A 311 1.76 8.37 -16.89
N GLU A 312 0.48 8.02 -17.08
CA GLU A 312 -0.44 7.76 -16.00
C GLU A 312 -0.93 6.32 -15.95
N THR A 313 -1.10 5.85 -14.71
CA THR A 313 -1.86 4.64 -14.37
C THR A 313 -3.05 5.06 -13.51
N PHE A 314 -4.26 4.85 -13.97
CA PHE A 314 -5.48 5.12 -13.22
C PHE A 314 -5.91 3.90 -12.42
N LEU A 315 -6.18 4.06 -11.13
CA LEU A 315 -6.91 3.07 -10.34
C LEU A 315 -8.37 3.52 -10.24
N HIS A 316 -9.24 2.85 -10.99
CA HIS A 316 -10.64 3.21 -11.14
C HIS A 316 -11.57 2.25 -10.41
N ILE A 317 -12.55 2.82 -9.66
CA ILE A 317 -13.59 2.08 -8.95
C ILE A 317 -14.89 2.18 -9.76
N LYS A 318 -15.43 1.03 -10.22
CA LYS A 318 -16.64 1.01 -11.06
C LYS A 318 -17.92 1.30 -10.31
N ASP A 319 -18.10 0.63 -9.17
CA ASP A 319 -19.28 0.82 -8.33
C ASP A 319 -19.06 2.02 -7.40
N PRO A 320 -19.95 2.99 -7.34
CA PRO A 320 -19.80 4.16 -6.46
C PRO A 320 -19.57 3.76 -5.00
N VAL A 321 -18.62 4.43 -4.34
CA VAL A 321 -18.35 4.22 -2.90
C VAL A 321 -19.48 4.79 -2.04
N ALA A 322 -20.05 5.91 -2.49
CA ALA A 322 -21.16 6.60 -1.84
C ALA A 322 -21.99 7.34 -2.87
N SER A 323 -23.15 7.80 -2.48
CA SER A 323 -24.06 8.64 -3.28
C SER A 323 -24.32 9.94 -2.55
N PHE A 324 -24.26 11.05 -3.29
CA PHE A 324 -24.70 12.36 -2.84
C PHE A 324 -25.32 13.12 -4.02
N VAL A 325 -26.64 13.32 -3.96
CA VAL A 325 -27.37 14.04 -5.02
C VAL A 325 -27.36 15.53 -4.75
N LEU A 326 -26.93 16.30 -5.75
CA LEU A 326 -26.91 17.77 -5.67
C LEU A 326 -28.34 18.31 -5.68
N GLY A 327 -28.71 19.01 -4.60
CA GLY A 327 -30.00 19.69 -4.51
C GLY A 327 -30.03 21.05 -5.26
N SER A 328 -31.22 21.60 -5.46
CA SER A 328 -31.40 23.00 -5.87
C SER A 328 -31.62 23.86 -4.63
N ASP A 329 -30.97 25.01 -4.56
CA ASP A 329 -31.19 26.03 -3.52
C ASP A 329 -31.91 27.27 -4.05
N GLY A 330 -32.26 27.27 -5.35
CA GLY A 330 -32.96 28.36 -6.04
C GLY A 330 -32.09 29.58 -6.35
N VAL A 331 -30.77 29.47 -6.17
CA VAL A 331 -29.81 30.53 -6.54
C VAL A 331 -29.29 30.28 -7.95
N GLU A 332 -29.35 31.29 -8.80
CA GLU A 332 -28.82 31.24 -10.17
C GLU A 332 -27.32 31.53 -10.15
N ASP A 333 -26.51 30.45 -10.01
CA ASP A 333 -25.05 30.49 -9.88
C ASP A 333 -24.30 29.93 -11.10
N GLY A 334 -25.05 29.53 -12.15
CA GLY A 334 -24.53 28.92 -13.36
C GLY A 334 -24.33 27.38 -13.27
N PHE A 335 -24.72 26.74 -12.16
CA PHE A 335 -24.61 25.28 -11.96
C PHE A 335 -25.95 24.53 -12.02
N SER A 336 -27.05 25.21 -12.45
CA SER A 336 -28.38 24.58 -12.58
C SER A 336 -28.40 23.37 -13.52
N TYR A 337 -27.44 23.24 -14.46
CA TYR A 337 -27.33 22.12 -15.38
C TYR A 337 -26.89 20.77 -14.71
N ILE A 338 -26.40 20.82 -13.48
CA ILE A 338 -26.02 19.61 -12.70
C ILE A 338 -26.95 19.34 -11.52
N GLU A 339 -28.00 20.16 -11.33
CA GLU A 339 -28.99 19.89 -10.29
C GLU A 339 -29.64 18.51 -10.47
N GLY A 340 -29.81 17.79 -9.38
CA GLY A 340 -30.32 16.44 -9.37
C GLY A 340 -29.32 15.35 -9.81
N MET A 341 -28.10 15.73 -10.21
CA MET A 341 -27.05 14.77 -10.51
C MET A 341 -26.38 14.24 -9.24
N ASP A 342 -25.99 12.98 -9.27
CA ASP A 342 -25.19 12.36 -8.21
C ASP A 342 -23.71 12.75 -8.37
N PHE A 343 -23.05 13.10 -7.26
CA PHE A 343 -21.61 13.42 -7.27
C PHE A 343 -20.74 12.26 -7.78
N SER A 344 -21.14 11.00 -7.55
CA SER A 344 -20.46 9.84 -8.10
C SER A 344 -20.51 9.82 -9.64
N TYR A 345 -21.63 10.20 -10.23
CA TYR A 345 -21.75 10.34 -11.67
C TYR A 345 -20.88 11.48 -12.20
N ILE A 346 -20.91 12.66 -11.55
CA ILE A 346 -20.09 13.81 -11.93
C ILE A 346 -18.59 13.46 -11.86
N ASN A 347 -18.19 12.77 -10.80
CA ASN A 347 -16.79 12.30 -10.61
C ASN A 347 -16.37 11.32 -11.70
N ASN A 348 -17.26 10.39 -12.10
CA ASN A 348 -16.99 9.47 -13.21
C ASN A 348 -16.88 10.21 -14.55
N VAL A 349 -17.72 11.21 -14.80
CA VAL A 349 -17.61 12.07 -16.00
C VAL A 349 -16.27 12.80 -16.04
N ALA A 350 -15.81 13.32 -14.88
CA ALA A 350 -14.49 13.96 -14.78
C ALA A 350 -13.36 12.98 -15.05
N TYR A 351 -13.45 11.74 -14.54
CA TYR A 351 -12.50 10.65 -14.83
C TYR A 351 -12.45 10.34 -16.35
N GLU A 352 -13.59 10.11 -16.97
CA GLU A 352 -13.64 9.79 -18.42
C GLU A 352 -13.11 10.94 -19.30
N ALA A 353 -13.47 12.19 -18.95
CA ALA A 353 -12.99 13.37 -19.65
C ALA A 353 -11.46 13.53 -19.52
N THR A 354 -10.91 13.24 -18.33
CA THR A 354 -9.46 13.28 -18.10
C THR A 354 -8.74 12.24 -18.96
N ILE A 355 -9.18 10.99 -18.97
CA ILE A 355 -8.61 9.94 -19.80
C ILE A 355 -8.71 10.31 -21.30
N SER A 356 -9.87 10.82 -21.75
CA SER A 356 -10.06 11.25 -23.13
C SER A 356 -9.09 12.36 -23.56
N ALA A 357 -8.73 13.26 -22.62
CA ALA A 357 -7.77 14.32 -22.89
C ALA A 357 -6.32 13.82 -22.85
N HIS A 358 -5.95 13.09 -21.78
CA HIS A 358 -4.57 12.66 -21.55
C HIS A 358 -4.13 11.56 -22.53
N SER A 359 -5.03 10.64 -22.93
CA SER A 359 -4.71 9.56 -23.89
C SER A 359 -4.32 10.05 -25.29
N LYS A 360 -4.60 11.31 -25.63
CA LYS A 360 -4.11 11.96 -26.88
C LYS A 360 -2.62 12.30 -26.81
N ARG A 361 -2.05 12.33 -25.61
CA ARG A 361 -0.65 12.72 -25.40
C ARG A 361 0.24 11.55 -25.00
N PHE A 362 -0.30 10.60 -24.25
CA PHE A 362 0.40 9.38 -23.81
C PHE A 362 -0.62 8.30 -23.48
N PRO A 363 -0.25 7.01 -23.57
CA PRO A 363 -1.14 5.94 -23.12
C PRO A 363 -1.51 6.06 -21.65
N CYS A 364 -2.80 6.01 -21.34
CA CYS A 364 -3.34 5.93 -20.00
C CYS A 364 -3.54 4.45 -19.66
N LEU A 365 -2.79 3.93 -18.68
CA LEU A 365 -2.97 2.58 -18.17
C LEU A 365 -4.10 2.60 -17.13
N ILE A 366 -4.96 1.58 -17.11
CA ILE A 366 -6.15 1.58 -16.28
C ILE A 366 -6.26 0.23 -15.56
N ILE A 367 -6.20 0.30 -14.24
CA ILE A 367 -6.53 -0.80 -13.34
C ILE A 367 -7.94 -0.55 -12.84
N GLU A 368 -8.88 -1.41 -13.21
CA GLU A 368 -10.27 -1.28 -12.78
C GLU A 368 -10.58 -2.29 -11.68
N ILE A 369 -11.18 -1.81 -10.61
CA ILE A 369 -11.76 -2.62 -9.54
C ILE A 369 -13.27 -2.43 -9.51
N LYS A 370 -14.00 -3.47 -9.08
CA LYS A 370 -15.46 -3.40 -9.04
C LYS A 370 -15.94 -2.48 -7.93
N LYS A 371 -15.47 -2.69 -6.71
CA LYS A 371 -15.88 -1.97 -5.50
C LYS A 371 -14.70 -1.82 -4.54
N MET A 372 -14.86 -1.01 -3.53
CA MET A 372 -13.85 -0.79 -2.50
C MET A 372 -14.28 -1.50 -1.20
N ASP A 373 -13.66 -2.65 -0.93
CA ASP A 373 -13.84 -3.46 0.29
C ASP A 373 -12.59 -4.25 0.63
N GLU A 374 -12.61 -4.96 1.75
CA GLU A 374 -11.49 -5.76 2.25
C GLU A 374 -11.02 -6.82 1.23
N GLU A 375 -11.94 -7.45 0.53
CA GLU A 375 -11.65 -8.48 -0.47
C GLU A 375 -10.91 -7.90 -1.67
N THR A 376 -11.32 -6.72 -2.13
CA THR A 376 -10.66 -5.97 -3.19
C THR A 376 -9.25 -5.52 -2.79
N PHE A 377 -9.05 -5.06 -1.55
CA PHE A 377 -7.70 -4.71 -1.07
C PHE A 377 -6.76 -5.91 -1.06
N GLY A 378 -7.23 -7.09 -0.66
CA GLY A 378 -6.46 -8.32 -0.76
C GLY A 378 -6.02 -8.62 -2.20
N SER A 379 -6.93 -8.49 -3.16
CA SER A 379 -6.66 -8.67 -4.60
C SER A 379 -5.66 -7.63 -5.12
N LEU A 380 -5.83 -6.34 -4.78
CA LEU A 380 -4.95 -5.25 -5.19
C LEU A 380 -3.52 -5.44 -4.69
N PHE A 381 -3.36 -5.79 -3.41
CA PHE A 381 -2.03 -6.02 -2.84
C PHE A 381 -1.30 -7.14 -3.57
N TYR A 382 -1.95 -8.27 -3.77
CA TYR A 382 -1.32 -9.39 -4.47
C TYR A 382 -1.02 -9.06 -5.93
N PHE A 383 -1.96 -8.42 -6.64
CA PHE A 383 -1.78 -7.99 -8.03
C PHE A 383 -0.55 -7.10 -8.21
N PHE A 384 -0.43 -6.03 -7.43
CA PHE A 384 0.68 -5.10 -7.60
C PHE A 384 2.02 -5.67 -7.14
N GLN A 385 2.05 -6.51 -6.11
CA GLN A 385 3.26 -7.23 -5.71
C GLN A 385 3.75 -8.15 -6.82
N PHE A 386 2.84 -8.89 -7.43
CA PHE A 386 3.14 -9.80 -8.54
C PHE A 386 3.59 -9.03 -9.80
N ALA A 387 2.89 -7.97 -10.17
CA ALA A 387 3.26 -7.11 -11.28
C ALA A 387 4.61 -6.42 -11.08
N CYS A 388 4.89 -5.95 -9.85
CA CYS A 388 6.18 -5.37 -9.50
C CYS A 388 7.32 -6.37 -9.64
N TYR A 389 7.11 -7.63 -9.24
CA TYR A 389 8.11 -8.68 -9.41
C TYR A 389 8.39 -8.93 -10.91
N ILE A 390 7.36 -9.09 -11.75
CA ILE A 390 7.54 -9.22 -13.21
C ILE A 390 8.31 -8.02 -13.77
N SER A 391 7.90 -6.81 -13.43
CA SER A 391 8.52 -5.57 -13.93
C SER A 391 10.00 -5.46 -13.58
N CYS A 392 10.37 -5.86 -12.34
CA CYS A 392 11.77 -5.94 -11.92
C CYS A 392 12.58 -6.95 -12.75
N LEU A 393 12.00 -8.11 -13.06
CA LEU A 393 12.69 -9.12 -13.88
C LEU A 393 12.88 -8.63 -15.32
N ILE A 394 11.87 -8.02 -15.93
CA ILE A 394 11.98 -7.42 -17.28
C ILE A 394 13.06 -6.32 -17.28
N THR A 395 13.09 -5.48 -16.24
CA THR A 395 14.08 -4.39 -16.12
C THR A 395 15.48 -4.90 -15.77
N GLY A 396 15.60 -6.15 -15.28
CA GLY A 396 16.86 -6.79 -14.90
C GLY A 396 17.43 -6.23 -13.61
N VAL A 397 16.59 -6.02 -12.59
CA VAL A 397 16.99 -5.57 -11.24
C VAL A 397 16.52 -6.56 -10.16
N ASN A 398 17.19 -6.62 -9.01
CA ASN A 398 16.76 -7.42 -7.88
C ASN A 398 15.56 -6.75 -7.17
N PRO A 399 14.35 -7.35 -7.14
CA PRO A 399 13.16 -6.72 -6.58
C PRO A 399 13.18 -6.56 -5.05
N PHE A 400 14.04 -7.28 -4.32
CA PHE A 400 13.88 -7.50 -2.89
C PHE A 400 14.90 -6.80 -1.98
N ILE A 401 15.99 -6.26 -2.54
CA ILE A 401 16.99 -5.47 -1.81
C ILE A 401 16.74 -3.96 -1.93
N GLN A 402 17.37 -3.15 -1.08
CA GLN A 402 17.29 -1.67 -1.11
C GLN A 402 18.57 -1.02 -0.52
N ASP A 403 19.72 -1.40 -1.00
CA ASP A 403 21.02 -0.98 -0.46
C ASP A 403 21.26 0.55 -0.58
N GLY A 404 20.59 1.22 -1.52
CA GLY A 404 20.70 2.67 -1.72
C GLY A 404 20.31 3.53 -0.52
N VAL A 405 19.54 3.01 0.44
CA VAL A 405 19.14 3.76 1.63
C VAL A 405 20.14 3.66 2.79
N GLU A 406 21.18 2.83 2.68
CA GLU A 406 22.12 2.61 3.79
C GLU A 406 23.05 3.80 4.01
N ALA A 407 23.39 4.54 2.94
CA ALA A 407 24.30 5.68 3.03
C ALA A 407 23.80 6.75 4.03
N TYR A 408 22.57 7.24 3.87
CA TYR A 408 22.04 8.27 4.76
C TYR A 408 21.82 7.75 6.19
N LYS A 409 21.47 6.49 6.36
CA LYS A 409 21.30 5.87 7.69
C LYS A 409 22.62 5.83 8.46
N ASN A 410 23.69 5.39 7.78
CA ASN A 410 25.01 5.32 8.38
C ASN A 410 25.49 6.73 8.82
N ASP A 411 25.31 7.73 7.97
CA ASP A 411 25.65 9.11 8.32
C ASP A 411 24.84 9.64 9.50
N MET A 412 23.53 9.40 9.49
CA MET A 412 22.64 9.80 10.59
C MET A 412 23.04 9.13 11.91
N PHE A 413 23.30 7.82 11.91
CA PHE A 413 23.72 7.11 13.13
C PHE A 413 25.07 7.60 13.65
N ARG A 414 26.03 7.87 12.76
CA ARG A 414 27.33 8.44 13.13
C ARG A 414 27.15 9.83 13.78
N MET A 415 26.31 10.70 13.19
CA MET A 415 26.03 12.04 13.73
C MET A 415 25.31 12.00 15.07
N LEU A 416 24.50 10.97 15.33
CA LEU A 416 23.82 10.74 16.60
C LEU A 416 24.70 10.01 17.63
N GLY A 417 25.95 9.67 17.31
CA GLY A 417 26.90 9.05 18.23
C GLY A 417 26.66 7.54 18.44
N LYS A 418 25.94 6.85 17.54
CA LYS A 418 25.83 5.38 17.57
C LYS A 418 27.21 4.81 17.24
N LYS A 419 27.76 4.03 18.18
CA LYS A 419 29.04 3.32 18.06
C LYS A 419 28.87 2.02 17.28
#